data_89f29dea49f74368e4fcd9aabea9c99c
#
_entry.id   89f29dea49f74368e4fcd9aabea9c99c
#
_cell.length_a   1.000
_cell.length_b   1.000
_cell.length_c   1.000
_cell.angle_alpha   90.00
_cell.angle_beta   90.00
_cell.angle_gamma   90.00
#
_symmetry.space_group_name_H-M   'P 1'
#
loop_
_entity.id
_entity.type
_entity.pdbx_description
1 polymer ?
#
loop_
_entity_poly.entity_id
_entity_poly.type
_entity_poly.pdbx_seq_one_letter_code
_entity_poly.pdbx_strand_id
1 'polypeptide(L)'
;MNIGTIRKTIGVILCIEAAFMLPPLLLALADGDAAALRGFAAAIAAVLAVGLPCGLIKSKGRPLGARDGFVTVAMAWIIISLFGAIPFYASGTIDSVSDAVFETISGFSTTGATIIDDVEAAPRAILLWRSITNWIGGMGVLVFLLAIAPVAREGGSMFLLRAEFPGPMAAKLVPRMQKSAKLLYEIYIAMTVVQIVLLLLGGIPLFDSVNISLSTVSTGGFCVRNDSMASYGAYAQNVTLIFMTLCSMSFSLFYCVLALEFLRIRRSRELRTFVIVVLGVALLMGIDTASKFTSVADGVHHTLFQVISIISTTCYVSIDASFWSPFVLAMLTVLMITGPMSGSTGGGMKLSRVMILAKSTYRAIARTVTPNSVHLIHLDGEIVEEDTVSAVESFAIAYFMAVILTAVVLSINGLSIGDGMLAAISSLSNVGYGIDSNTFTMGVSGLNIISKAVLCFDMFLGRLEIFPMLVLFAPETWRK
;
A
#
# COMPACT_ATOMS: atom_id res chain seq x y z
N MET A 1 -6.39 23.78 -16.59
CA MET A 1 -6.82 22.86 -15.52
C MET A 1 -8.35 22.86 -15.40
N ASN A 2 -8.97 21.69 -15.37
CA ASN A 2 -10.44 21.56 -15.30
C ASN A 2 -10.90 21.44 -13.83
N ILE A 3 -10.89 22.59 -13.12
CA ILE A 3 -11.23 22.65 -11.67
C ILE A 3 -12.64 22.10 -11.38
N GLY A 4 -13.61 22.30 -12.29
CA GLY A 4 -14.98 21.80 -12.11
C GLY A 4 -15.05 20.27 -12.04
N THR A 5 -14.33 19.57 -12.92
CA THR A 5 -14.27 18.11 -12.93
C THR A 5 -13.49 17.57 -11.71
N ILE A 6 -12.38 18.23 -11.35
CA ILE A 6 -11.59 17.87 -10.14
C ILE A 6 -12.47 17.94 -8.90
N ARG A 7 -13.18 19.05 -8.67
CA ARG A 7 -14.08 19.24 -7.53
C ARG A 7 -15.20 18.20 -7.50
N LYS A 8 -15.83 17.91 -8.66
CA LYS A 8 -16.86 16.89 -8.76
C LYS A 8 -16.33 15.51 -8.37
N THR A 9 -15.15 15.13 -8.89
CA THR A 9 -14.51 13.84 -8.58
C THR A 9 -14.22 13.72 -7.09
N ILE A 10 -13.62 14.74 -6.48
CA ILE A 10 -13.35 14.78 -5.04
C ILE A 10 -14.65 14.68 -4.23
N GLY A 11 -15.69 15.42 -4.63
CA GLY A 11 -17.00 15.36 -3.96
C GLY A 11 -17.62 13.96 -3.98
N VAL A 12 -17.53 13.24 -5.11
CA VAL A 12 -18.02 11.86 -5.20
C VAL A 12 -17.21 10.93 -4.31
N ILE A 13 -15.88 11.08 -4.29
CA ILE A 13 -14.98 10.28 -3.43
C ILE A 13 -15.34 10.48 -1.95
N LEU A 14 -15.54 11.72 -1.50
CA LEU A 14 -15.96 12.02 -0.15
C LEU A 14 -17.32 11.38 0.21
N CYS A 15 -18.30 11.40 -0.69
CA CYS A 15 -19.57 10.72 -0.46
C CYS A 15 -19.40 9.20 -0.31
N ILE A 16 -18.47 8.61 -1.05
CA ILE A 16 -18.12 7.19 -0.91
C ILE A 16 -17.45 6.93 0.44
N GLU A 17 -16.52 7.79 0.86
CA GLU A 17 -15.86 7.70 2.16
C GLU A 17 -16.89 7.75 3.31
N ALA A 18 -17.87 8.67 3.26
CA ALA A 18 -18.96 8.73 4.22
C ALA A 18 -19.77 7.43 4.28
N ALA A 19 -19.99 6.76 3.13
CA ALA A 19 -20.68 5.46 3.11
C ALA A 19 -19.84 4.36 3.80
N PHE A 20 -18.53 4.37 3.66
CA PHE A 20 -17.63 3.43 4.35
C PHE A 20 -17.47 3.71 5.86
N MET A 21 -17.84 4.90 6.34
CA MET A 21 -17.91 5.20 7.77
C MET A 21 -19.19 4.64 8.43
N LEU A 22 -20.20 4.20 7.66
CA LEU A 22 -21.44 3.66 8.21
C LEU A 22 -21.25 2.34 8.98
N PRO A 23 -20.51 1.32 8.51
CA PRO A 23 -20.26 0.10 9.28
C PRO A 23 -19.63 0.36 10.66
N PRO A 24 -18.55 1.16 10.80
CA PRO A 24 -18.02 1.56 12.11
C PRO A 24 -19.03 2.32 12.98
N LEU A 25 -19.83 3.22 12.40
CA LEU A 25 -20.87 3.93 13.12
C LEU A 25 -21.92 2.97 13.71
N LEU A 26 -22.36 1.98 12.91
CA LEU A 26 -23.31 0.96 13.37
C LEU A 26 -22.71 0.08 14.46
N LEU A 27 -21.41 -0.24 14.36
CA LEU A 27 -20.71 -0.99 15.39
C LEU A 27 -20.59 -0.18 16.69
N ALA A 28 -20.26 1.12 16.63
CA ALA A 28 -20.24 2.00 17.79
C ALA A 28 -21.60 2.08 18.47
N LEU A 29 -22.69 2.11 17.69
CA LEU A 29 -24.06 2.07 18.20
C LEU A 29 -24.37 0.73 18.89
N ALA A 30 -23.96 -0.39 18.32
CA ALA A 30 -24.17 -1.73 18.87
C ALA A 30 -23.39 -1.96 20.17
N ASP A 31 -22.16 -1.42 20.24
CA ASP A 31 -21.30 -1.51 21.43
C ASP A 31 -21.67 -0.47 22.52
N GLY A 32 -22.58 0.48 22.22
CA GLY A 32 -22.98 1.54 23.15
C GLY A 32 -21.89 2.60 23.40
N ASP A 33 -20.89 2.69 22.53
CA ASP A 33 -19.79 3.66 22.65
C ASP A 33 -20.22 5.04 22.14
N ALA A 34 -20.65 5.89 23.08
CA ALA A 34 -21.12 7.24 22.78
C ALA A 34 -20.02 8.16 22.25
N ALA A 35 -18.74 7.91 22.56
CA ALA A 35 -17.61 8.72 22.09
C ALA A 35 -17.32 8.40 20.61
N ALA A 36 -17.15 7.13 20.27
CA ALA A 36 -16.99 6.69 18.90
C ALA A 36 -18.20 7.05 18.03
N LEU A 37 -19.43 6.87 18.54
CA LEU A 37 -20.66 7.24 17.83
C LEU A 37 -20.67 8.71 17.45
N ARG A 38 -20.35 9.61 18.40
CA ARG A 38 -20.25 11.06 18.13
C ARG A 38 -19.15 11.37 17.13
N GLY A 39 -17.99 10.69 17.24
CA GLY A 39 -16.86 10.85 16.33
C GLY A 39 -17.24 10.53 14.88
N PHE A 40 -17.85 9.36 14.65
CA PHE A 40 -18.29 8.96 13.30
C PHE A 40 -19.44 9.82 12.78
N ALA A 41 -20.42 10.18 13.62
CA ALA A 41 -21.50 11.07 13.21
C ALA A 41 -21.00 12.46 12.78
N ALA A 42 -20.07 13.05 13.54
CA ALA A 42 -19.43 14.31 13.20
C ALA A 42 -18.62 14.21 11.89
N ALA A 43 -17.87 13.12 11.71
CA ALA A 43 -17.10 12.86 10.50
C ALA A 43 -18.01 12.75 9.26
N ILE A 44 -19.03 11.92 9.32
CA ILE A 44 -20.00 11.76 8.23
C ILE A 44 -20.68 13.09 7.89
N ALA A 45 -21.10 13.87 8.89
CA ALA A 45 -21.69 15.18 8.68
C ALA A 45 -20.71 16.14 7.97
N ALA A 46 -19.44 16.21 8.43
CA ALA A 46 -18.41 17.06 7.84
C ALA A 46 -18.09 16.64 6.40
N VAL A 47 -17.93 15.34 6.16
CA VAL A 47 -17.64 14.78 4.82
C VAL A 47 -18.79 15.06 3.85
N LEU A 48 -20.03 14.85 4.27
CA LEU A 48 -21.21 15.13 3.43
C LEU A 48 -21.44 16.61 3.20
N ALA A 49 -21.18 17.47 4.20
CA ALA A 49 -21.29 18.93 4.05
C ALA A 49 -20.40 19.48 2.95
N VAL A 50 -19.23 18.87 2.72
CA VAL A 50 -18.30 19.25 1.62
C VAL A 50 -18.53 18.40 0.38
N GLY A 51 -18.73 17.09 0.55
CA GLY A 51 -18.83 16.12 -0.53
C GLY A 51 -20.06 16.32 -1.41
N LEU A 52 -21.24 16.54 -0.81
CA LEU A 52 -22.48 16.72 -1.56
C LEU A 52 -22.45 17.98 -2.45
N PRO A 53 -22.14 19.19 -1.94
CA PRO A 53 -22.07 20.37 -2.80
C PRO A 53 -21.04 20.22 -3.93
N CYS A 54 -19.88 19.62 -3.64
CA CYS A 54 -18.84 19.39 -4.65
C CYS A 54 -19.26 18.35 -5.70
N GLY A 55 -19.92 17.27 -5.28
CA GLY A 55 -20.38 16.18 -6.16
C GLY A 55 -21.52 16.57 -7.10
N LEU A 56 -22.38 17.50 -6.68
CA LEU A 56 -23.52 18.00 -7.45
C LEU A 56 -23.14 19.06 -8.52
N ILE A 57 -21.91 19.54 -8.53
CA ILE A 57 -21.44 20.52 -9.51
C ILE A 57 -21.55 19.93 -10.92
N LYS A 58 -22.25 20.67 -11.81
CA LYS A 58 -22.26 20.35 -13.24
C LYS A 58 -20.91 20.68 -13.85
N SER A 59 -20.13 19.67 -14.22
CA SER A 59 -18.88 19.85 -14.96
C SER A 59 -19.20 20.22 -16.41
N LYS A 60 -18.53 21.27 -16.94
CA LYS A 60 -18.57 21.57 -18.37
C LYS A 60 -17.65 20.60 -19.10
N GLY A 61 -18.14 19.45 -19.44
CA GLY A 61 -17.63 18.32 -20.23
C GLY A 61 -16.31 18.40 -21.02
N ARG A 62 -15.27 19.07 -20.52
CA ARG A 62 -13.94 18.96 -21.10
C ARG A 62 -13.26 17.69 -20.60
N PRO A 63 -12.67 16.88 -21.48
CA PRO A 63 -11.94 15.70 -21.06
C PRO A 63 -10.77 16.08 -20.15
N LEU A 64 -10.49 15.25 -19.12
CA LEU A 64 -9.33 15.42 -18.26
C LEU A 64 -8.05 15.14 -19.08
N GLY A 65 -7.08 16.06 -19.00
CA GLY A 65 -5.74 15.80 -19.50
C GLY A 65 -4.89 15.00 -18.48
N ALA A 66 -3.70 14.55 -18.88
CA ALA A 66 -2.79 13.83 -17.99
C ALA A 66 -2.45 14.62 -16.71
N ARG A 67 -2.18 15.91 -16.87
CA ARG A 67 -1.92 16.85 -15.77
C ARG A 67 -3.10 16.94 -14.80
N ASP A 68 -4.34 17.09 -15.32
CA ASP A 68 -5.53 17.15 -14.48
C ASP A 68 -5.75 15.82 -13.72
N GLY A 69 -5.39 14.69 -14.34
CA GLY A 69 -5.41 13.36 -13.72
C GLY A 69 -4.49 13.28 -12.49
N PHE A 70 -3.21 13.61 -12.65
CA PHE A 70 -2.24 13.58 -11.56
C PHE A 70 -2.63 14.50 -10.39
N VAL A 71 -3.04 15.72 -10.69
CA VAL A 71 -3.51 16.68 -9.65
C VAL A 71 -4.75 16.13 -8.93
N THR A 72 -5.72 15.55 -9.67
CA THR A 72 -6.93 14.98 -9.07
C THR A 72 -6.60 13.83 -8.12
N VAL A 73 -5.70 12.93 -8.53
CA VAL A 73 -5.26 11.79 -7.70
C VAL A 73 -4.62 12.29 -6.41
N ALA A 74 -3.58 13.10 -6.52
CA ALA A 74 -2.84 13.56 -5.34
C ALA A 74 -3.71 14.39 -4.37
N MET A 75 -4.56 15.28 -4.90
CA MET A 75 -5.50 16.05 -4.07
C MET A 75 -6.57 15.17 -3.42
N ALA A 76 -7.07 14.16 -4.12
CA ALA A 76 -8.04 13.22 -3.56
C ALA A 76 -7.45 12.47 -2.35
N TRP A 77 -6.23 11.95 -2.48
CA TRP A 77 -5.55 11.23 -1.38
C TRP A 77 -5.33 12.12 -0.16
N ILE A 78 -4.89 13.36 -0.35
CA ILE A 78 -4.72 14.33 0.75
C ILE A 78 -6.06 14.59 1.43
N ILE A 79 -7.11 14.87 0.65
CA ILE A 79 -8.42 15.27 1.17
C ILE A 79 -9.10 14.13 1.93
N ILE A 80 -9.14 12.91 1.38
CA ILE A 80 -9.73 11.76 2.08
C ILE A 80 -8.98 11.46 3.39
N SER A 81 -7.64 11.61 3.40
CA SER A 81 -6.89 11.38 4.64
C SER A 81 -7.17 12.41 5.71
N LEU A 82 -7.41 13.66 5.33
CA LEU A 82 -7.79 14.71 6.29
C LEU A 82 -9.18 14.50 6.86
N PHE A 83 -10.16 14.11 6.04
CA PHE A 83 -11.52 13.83 6.51
C PHE A 83 -11.61 12.51 7.26
N GLY A 84 -10.90 11.48 6.82
CA GLY A 84 -10.81 10.18 7.49
C GLY A 84 -10.14 10.23 8.87
N ALA A 85 -9.42 11.31 9.20
CA ALA A 85 -8.84 11.55 10.51
C ALA A 85 -9.86 11.99 11.57
N ILE A 86 -11.00 12.54 11.14
CA ILE A 86 -12.02 13.10 12.05
C ILE A 86 -12.53 12.07 13.07
N PRO A 87 -12.86 10.81 12.70
CA PRO A 87 -13.31 9.81 13.66
C PRO A 87 -12.30 9.57 14.79
N PHE A 88 -11.00 9.50 14.49
CA PHE A 88 -9.95 9.25 15.48
C PHE A 88 -9.84 10.39 16.51
N TYR A 89 -9.85 11.63 16.03
CA TYR A 89 -9.75 12.80 16.89
C TYR A 89 -11.06 13.07 17.66
N ALA A 90 -12.20 13.05 16.96
CA ALA A 90 -13.49 13.40 17.56
C ALA A 90 -14.04 12.33 18.53
N SER A 91 -13.57 11.07 18.46
CA SER A 91 -13.86 10.04 19.45
C SER A 91 -12.99 10.17 20.71
N GLY A 92 -11.91 10.98 20.67
CA GLY A 92 -10.94 11.05 21.76
C GLY A 92 -10.00 9.84 21.83
N THR A 93 -9.95 9.00 20.79
CA THR A 93 -9.01 7.87 20.73
C THR A 93 -7.58 8.36 20.47
N ILE A 94 -7.44 9.45 19.73
CA ILE A 94 -6.16 10.13 19.46
C ILE A 94 -6.35 11.61 19.80
N ASP A 95 -5.57 12.12 20.76
CA ASP A 95 -5.71 13.48 21.29
C ASP A 95 -5.17 14.58 20.36
N SER A 96 -4.27 14.20 19.45
CA SER A 96 -3.59 15.14 18.54
C SER A 96 -4.14 15.04 17.13
N VAL A 97 -4.47 16.17 16.50
CA VAL A 97 -4.90 16.22 15.09
C VAL A 97 -3.81 15.72 14.16
N SER A 98 -2.53 16.07 14.42
CA SER A 98 -1.40 15.58 13.59
C SER A 98 -1.28 14.06 13.64
N ASP A 99 -1.55 13.47 14.79
CA ASP A 99 -1.46 12.03 15.02
C ASP A 99 -2.64 11.29 14.38
N ALA A 100 -3.85 11.85 14.49
CA ALA A 100 -5.02 11.34 13.78
C ALA A 100 -4.83 11.37 12.25
N VAL A 101 -4.23 12.42 11.72
CA VAL A 101 -3.89 12.52 10.29
C VAL A 101 -2.82 11.51 9.91
N PHE A 102 -1.78 11.31 10.73
CA PHE A 102 -0.76 10.29 10.49
C PHE A 102 -1.37 8.88 10.43
N GLU A 103 -2.19 8.51 11.43
CA GLU A 103 -2.86 7.19 11.48
C GLU A 103 -3.71 6.95 10.23
N THR A 104 -4.42 7.99 9.79
CA THR A 104 -5.30 7.91 8.61
C THR A 104 -4.50 7.80 7.31
N ILE A 105 -3.42 8.58 7.17
CA ILE A 105 -2.52 8.49 6.00
C ILE A 105 -1.87 7.12 5.96
N SER A 106 -1.40 6.60 7.10
CA SER A 106 -0.87 5.25 7.21
C SER A 106 -1.89 4.20 6.79
N GLY A 107 -3.16 4.38 7.20
CA GLY A 107 -4.26 3.52 6.77
C GLY A 107 -4.47 3.56 5.26
N PHE A 108 -4.80 4.71 4.69
CA PHE A 108 -5.09 4.82 3.26
C PHE A 108 -3.88 4.48 2.38
N SER A 109 -2.66 4.86 2.77
CA SER A 109 -1.46 4.48 2.01
C SER A 109 -1.10 3.00 2.13
N THR A 110 -1.84 2.23 2.94
CA THR A 110 -1.56 0.82 3.26
C THR A 110 -0.17 0.60 3.87
N THR A 111 0.33 1.58 4.61
CA THR A 111 1.62 1.49 5.29
C THR A 111 1.52 0.66 6.58
N GLY A 112 0.44 0.81 7.36
CA GLY A 112 0.24 0.04 8.58
C GLY A 112 1.02 0.53 9.80
N ALA A 113 1.78 1.61 9.69
CA ALA A 113 2.42 2.26 10.83
C ALA A 113 1.35 2.88 11.74
N THR A 114 1.44 2.68 13.05
CA THR A 114 0.44 3.16 14.00
C THR A 114 1.03 4.09 15.06
N ILE A 115 0.23 5.09 15.44
CA ILE A 115 0.48 5.98 16.57
C ILE A 115 -0.17 5.44 17.86
N ILE A 116 -1.10 4.51 17.73
CA ILE A 116 -1.81 3.92 18.86
C ILE A 116 -0.90 2.91 19.53
N ASP A 117 -0.42 3.22 20.74
CA ASP A 117 0.50 2.36 21.47
C ASP A 117 -0.19 1.10 22.01
N ASP A 118 -1.44 1.19 22.44
CA ASP A 118 -2.27 0.05 22.86
C ASP A 118 -3.51 -0.09 21.99
N VAL A 119 -3.39 -0.93 20.96
CA VAL A 119 -4.44 -1.18 19.98
C VAL A 119 -5.62 -1.93 20.62
N GLU A 120 -5.36 -2.80 21.60
CA GLU A 120 -6.40 -3.62 22.26
C GLU A 120 -7.32 -2.78 23.15
N ALA A 121 -6.81 -1.65 23.68
CA ALA A 121 -7.62 -0.71 24.45
C ALA A 121 -8.49 0.21 23.58
N ALA A 122 -8.24 0.28 22.27
CA ALA A 122 -8.97 1.17 21.37
C ALA A 122 -10.41 0.65 21.09
N PRO A 123 -11.39 1.56 20.88
CA PRO A 123 -12.75 1.19 20.52
C PRO A 123 -12.82 0.33 19.26
N ARG A 124 -13.63 -0.73 19.27
CA ARG A 124 -13.78 -1.66 18.12
C ARG A 124 -14.18 -0.95 16.83
N ALA A 125 -15.03 0.08 16.93
CA ALA A 125 -15.42 0.89 15.78
C ALA A 125 -14.21 1.61 15.13
N ILE A 126 -13.29 2.12 15.95
CA ILE A 126 -12.04 2.75 15.48
C ILE A 126 -11.12 1.72 14.82
N LEU A 127 -10.97 0.54 15.43
CA LEU A 127 -10.17 -0.55 14.83
C LEU A 127 -10.74 -1.00 13.48
N LEU A 128 -12.06 -1.10 13.37
CA LEU A 128 -12.70 -1.41 12.09
C LEU A 128 -12.47 -0.31 11.05
N TRP A 129 -12.51 0.97 11.45
CA TRP A 129 -12.22 2.09 10.54
C TRP A 129 -10.78 2.03 10.03
N ARG A 130 -9.79 1.75 10.89
CA ARG A 130 -8.39 1.52 10.50
C ARG A 130 -8.28 0.47 9.39
N SER A 131 -8.92 -0.69 9.58
CA SER A 131 -8.90 -1.78 8.60
C SER A 131 -9.64 -1.42 7.31
N ILE A 132 -10.72 -0.65 7.38
CA ILE A 132 -11.45 -0.15 6.22
C ILE A 132 -10.59 0.86 5.43
N THR A 133 -9.86 1.78 6.10
CA THR A 133 -8.96 2.70 5.40
C THR A 133 -7.88 1.95 4.62
N ASN A 134 -7.28 0.90 5.21
CA ASN A 134 -6.37 0.01 4.49
C ASN A 134 -7.05 -0.62 3.27
N TRP A 135 -8.25 -1.17 3.45
CA TRP A 135 -8.96 -1.86 2.38
C TRP A 135 -9.31 -0.94 1.21
N ILE A 136 -9.77 0.28 1.49
CA ILE A 136 -10.02 1.30 0.46
C ILE A 136 -8.71 1.69 -0.24
N GLY A 137 -7.65 1.89 0.54
CA GLY A 137 -6.33 2.26 0.06
C GLY A 137 -5.71 1.20 -0.85
N GLY A 138 -5.89 -0.10 -0.54
CA GLY A 138 -5.23 -1.21 -1.22
C GLY A 138 -5.47 -1.28 -2.73
N MET A 139 -6.70 -1.03 -3.17
CA MET A 139 -7.04 -1.01 -4.60
C MET A 139 -7.02 0.38 -5.23
N GLY A 140 -6.75 1.42 -4.42
CA GLY A 140 -6.77 2.79 -4.88
C GLY A 140 -8.18 3.38 -4.99
N VAL A 141 -8.32 4.58 -4.45
CA VAL A 141 -9.62 5.26 -4.33
C VAL A 141 -10.23 5.60 -5.69
N LEU A 142 -9.39 5.91 -6.67
CA LEU A 142 -9.85 6.32 -7.99
C LEU A 142 -10.18 5.15 -8.91
N VAL A 143 -9.53 4.01 -8.75
CA VAL A 143 -9.91 2.78 -9.45
C VAL A 143 -11.28 2.32 -8.97
N PHE A 144 -11.57 2.44 -7.68
CA PHE A 144 -12.89 2.20 -7.12
C PHE A 144 -13.94 3.13 -7.76
N LEU A 145 -13.65 4.43 -7.87
CA LEU A 145 -14.52 5.38 -8.56
C LEU A 145 -14.75 4.99 -10.03
N LEU A 146 -13.71 4.55 -10.74
CA LEU A 146 -13.83 4.10 -12.14
C LEU A 146 -14.69 2.83 -12.29
N ALA A 147 -14.66 1.94 -11.29
CA ALA A 147 -15.46 0.72 -11.31
C ALA A 147 -16.96 1.00 -11.11
N ILE A 148 -17.31 1.98 -10.24
CA ILE A 148 -18.69 2.25 -9.83
C ILE A 148 -19.35 3.37 -10.66
N ALA A 149 -18.62 4.44 -10.99
CA ALA A 149 -19.23 5.62 -11.58
C ALA A 149 -19.24 5.60 -13.12
N PRO A 150 -20.36 5.97 -13.77
CA PRO A 150 -20.43 6.17 -15.22
C PRO A 150 -19.59 7.37 -15.72
N VAL A 151 -18.86 8.06 -14.83
CA VAL A 151 -17.95 9.18 -15.14
C VAL A 151 -16.88 8.81 -16.18
N ALA A 152 -16.61 7.53 -16.34
CA ALA A 152 -15.65 6.99 -17.31
C ALA A 152 -16.08 7.11 -18.79
N ARG A 153 -17.29 7.60 -19.10
CA ARG A 153 -17.74 7.75 -20.51
C ARG A 153 -17.09 8.92 -21.25
N GLU A 154 -16.40 9.84 -20.57
CA GLU A 154 -15.87 11.07 -21.15
C GLU A 154 -14.34 11.07 -21.34
N GLY A 155 -13.71 10.02 -21.85
CA GLY A 155 -12.33 10.04 -22.36
C GLY A 155 -11.18 10.33 -21.35
N GLY A 156 -11.47 10.86 -20.16
CA GLY A 156 -10.48 11.23 -19.15
C GLY A 156 -10.08 10.10 -18.18
N SER A 157 -10.79 8.99 -18.20
CA SER A 157 -10.59 7.85 -17.28
C SER A 157 -9.22 7.18 -17.41
N MET A 158 -8.62 7.22 -18.61
CA MET A 158 -7.29 6.67 -18.87
C MET A 158 -6.20 7.39 -18.08
N PHE A 159 -6.27 8.71 -18.00
CA PHE A 159 -5.27 9.50 -17.28
C PHE A 159 -5.36 9.30 -15.77
N LEU A 160 -6.56 9.10 -15.23
CA LEU A 160 -6.77 8.79 -13.81
C LEU A 160 -6.16 7.41 -13.46
N LEU A 161 -6.41 6.38 -14.28
CA LEU A 161 -5.85 5.06 -14.06
C LEU A 161 -4.32 5.05 -14.16
N ARG A 162 -3.76 5.72 -15.17
CA ARG A 162 -2.31 5.85 -15.32
C ARG A 162 -1.66 6.65 -14.18
N ALA A 163 -2.39 7.60 -13.61
CA ALA A 163 -1.91 8.39 -12.47
C ALA A 163 -1.88 7.58 -11.17
N GLU A 164 -2.77 6.61 -11.01
CA GLU A 164 -2.84 5.75 -9.83
C GLU A 164 -2.01 4.46 -9.97
N PHE A 165 -1.85 3.98 -11.21
CA PHE A 165 -1.02 2.81 -11.56
C PHE A 165 -0.01 3.16 -12.65
N PRO A 166 1.02 3.95 -12.37
CA PRO A 166 1.99 4.39 -13.39
C PRO A 166 3.02 3.32 -13.80
N GLY A 167 2.78 2.05 -13.53
CA GLY A 167 3.69 0.97 -13.87
C GLY A 167 3.73 0.59 -15.35
N PRO A 168 4.77 -0.15 -15.81
CA PRO A 168 4.95 -0.57 -17.21
C PRO A 168 3.79 -1.38 -17.80
N MET A 169 2.94 -1.97 -16.94
CA MET A 169 1.78 -2.76 -17.34
C MET A 169 0.50 -1.94 -17.59
N ALA A 170 0.43 -0.69 -17.18
CA ALA A 170 -0.77 0.14 -17.35
C ALA A 170 -1.17 0.33 -18.84
N ALA A 171 -0.21 0.25 -19.75
CA ALA A 171 -0.46 0.39 -21.20
C ALA A 171 -1.27 -0.76 -21.83
N LYS A 172 -1.26 -1.96 -21.22
CA LYS A 172 -1.91 -3.17 -21.78
C LYS A 172 -3.40 -3.30 -21.41
N LEU A 173 -3.90 -2.53 -20.43
CA LEU A 173 -5.29 -2.61 -19.94
C LEU A 173 -6.28 -1.72 -20.71
N VAL A 174 -5.83 -1.04 -21.75
CA VAL A 174 -6.46 0.15 -22.36
C VAL A 174 -7.78 -0.05 -23.12
N PRO A 175 -8.11 -1.16 -23.81
CA PRO A 175 -9.31 -1.14 -24.67
C PRO A 175 -10.67 -1.27 -23.96
N ARG A 176 -10.69 -1.70 -22.66
CA ARG A 176 -11.93 -1.94 -21.89
C ARG A 176 -11.79 -1.60 -20.40
N MET A 177 -11.24 -0.45 -20.10
CA MET A 177 -10.82 -0.06 -18.74
C MET A 177 -11.85 -0.25 -17.63
N GLN A 178 -13.11 0.09 -17.85
CA GLN A 178 -14.16 -0.12 -16.83
C GLN A 178 -14.40 -1.60 -16.52
N LYS A 179 -14.40 -2.46 -17.55
CA LYS A 179 -14.59 -3.90 -17.35
C LYS A 179 -13.40 -4.50 -16.59
N SER A 180 -12.19 -4.05 -16.90
CA SER A 180 -10.98 -4.50 -16.21
C SER A 180 -10.95 -4.03 -14.76
N ALA A 181 -11.26 -2.76 -14.50
CA ALA A 181 -11.34 -2.22 -13.13
C ALA A 181 -12.41 -2.97 -12.31
N LYS A 182 -13.61 -3.17 -12.89
CA LYS A 182 -14.68 -3.91 -12.22
C LYS A 182 -14.26 -5.34 -11.86
N LEU A 183 -13.63 -6.07 -12.79
CA LEU A 183 -13.16 -7.41 -12.55
C LEU A 183 -12.08 -7.48 -11.45
N LEU A 184 -11.14 -6.52 -11.45
CA LEU A 184 -10.12 -6.43 -10.40
C LEU A 184 -10.76 -6.24 -9.02
N TYR A 185 -11.81 -5.38 -8.92
CA TYR A 185 -12.56 -5.22 -7.68
C TYR A 185 -13.35 -6.46 -7.28
N GLU A 186 -13.96 -7.16 -8.24
CA GLU A 186 -14.65 -8.44 -7.98
C GLU A 186 -13.68 -9.48 -7.40
N ILE A 187 -12.47 -9.61 -7.96
CA ILE A 187 -11.43 -10.49 -7.44
C ILE A 187 -11.01 -10.06 -6.03
N TYR A 188 -10.80 -8.77 -5.81
CA TYR A 188 -10.39 -8.21 -4.52
C TYR A 188 -11.43 -8.49 -3.43
N ILE A 189 -12.70 -8.24 -3.70
CA ILE A 189 -13.82 -8.53 -2.79
C ILE A 189 -13.91 -10.05 -2.54
N ALA A 190 -13.82 -10.86 -3.60
CA ALA A 190 -13.87 -12.32 -3.47
C ALA A 190 -12.75 -12.85 -2.57
N MET A 191 -11.52 -12.37 -2.74
CA MET A 191 -10.38 -12.73 -1.88
C MET A 191 -10.65 -12.34 -0.43
N THR A 192 -11.17 -11.13 -0.18
CA THR A 192 -11.53 -10.68 1.17
C THR A 192 -12.57 -11.60 1.81
N VAL A 193 -13.66 -11.89 1.09
CA VAL A 193 -14.73 -12.76 1.61
C VAL A 193 -14.23 -14.18 1.86
N VAL A 194 -13.47 -14.76 0.95
CA VAL A 194 -12.92 -16.11 1.11
C VAL A 194 -12.00 -16.17 2.32
N GLN A 195 -11.13 -15.18 2.52
CA GLN A 195 -10.26 -15.14 3.70
C GLN A 195 -11.06 -15.03 5.00
N ILE A 196 -12.09 -14.17 5.06
CA ILE A 196 -12.99 -14.07 6.23
C ILE A 196 -13.59 -15.45 6.55
N VAL A 197 -14.15 -16.12 5.54
CA VAL A 197 -14.78 -17.46 5.73
C VAL A 197 -13.76 -18.48 6.24
N LEU A 198 -12.56 -18.53 5.66
CA LEU A 198 -11.52 -19.45 6.11
C LEU A 198 -11.07 -19.17 7.55
N LEU A 199 -10.90 -17.91 7.95
CA LEU A 199 -10.54 -17.57 9.33
C LEU A 199 -11.67 -17.94 10.31
N LEU A 200 -12.94 -17.72 9.94
CA LEU A 200 -14.09 -18.13 10.74
C LEU A 200 -14.16 -19.66 10.91
N LEU A 201 -13.89 -20.43 9.86
CA LEU A 201 -13.82 -21.90 9.91
C LEU A 201 -12.69 -22.37 10.84
N GLY A 202 -11.63 -21.57 10.99
CA GLY A 202 -10.54 -21.79 11.95
C GLY A 202 -10.87 -21.39 13.39
N GLY A 203 -12.10 -20.94 13.68
CA GLY A 203 -12.53 -20.52 15.01
C GLY A 203 -12.11 -19.12 15.43
N ILE A 204 -11.63 -18.30 14.50
CA ILE A 204 -11.28 -16.88 14.79
C ILE A 204 -12.59 -16.08 14.91
N PRO A 205 -12.73 -15.16 15.90
CA PRO A 205 -13.90 -14.32 16.05
C PRO A 205 -14.20 -13.51 14.77
N LEU A 206 -15.48 -13.27 14.49
CA LEU A 206 -15.92 -12.54 13.29
C LEU A 206 -15.25 -11.16 13.17
N PHE A 207 -15.12 -10.43 14.28
CA PHE A 207 -14.50 -9.12 14.28
C PHE A 207 -13.03 -9.18 13.86
N ASP A 208 -12.25 -10.10 14.43
CA ASP A 208 -10.84 -10.29 14.09
C ASP A 208 -10.70 -10.78 12.64
N SER A 209 -11.54 -11.75 12.23
CA SER A 209 -11.54 -12.29 10.87
C SER A 209 -11.77 -11.22 9.80
N VAL A 210 -12.70 -10.29 10.05
CA VAL A 210 -12.98 -9.18 9.15
C VAL A 210 -11.79 -8.21 9.10
N ASN A 211 -11.29 -7.78 10.25
CA ASN A 211 -10.18 -6.81 10.31
C ASN A 211 -8.90 -7.36 9.69
N ILE A 212 -8.51 -8.61 10.04
CA ILE A 212 -7.35 -9.29 9.46
C ILE A 212 -7.51 -9.40 7.94
N SER A 213 -8.67 -9.81 7.44
CA SER A 213 -8.87 -9.99 6.00
C SER A 213 -8.84 -8.68 5.22
N LEU A 214 -9.46 -7.61 5.76
CA LEU A 214 -9.40 -6.27 5.16
C LEU A 214 -7.96 -5.79 5.04
N SER A 215 -7.17 -5.93 6.09
CA SER A 215 -5.77 -5.48 6.13
C SER A 215 -4.81 -6.40 5.37
N THR A 216 -5.06 -7.73 5.32
CA THR A 216 -4.25 -8.67 4.55
C THR A 216 -4.39 -8.46 3.05
N VAL A 217 -5.64 -8.40 2.56
CA VAL A 217 -5.90 -8.31 1.12
C VAL A 217 -5.47 -6.96 0.55
N SER A 218 -5.52 -5.91 1.36
CA SER A 218 -4.98 -4.60 1.04
C SER A 218 -3.46 -4.50 1.18
N THR A 219 -2.82 -5.52 1.78
CA THR A 219 -1.40 -5.48 2.17
C THR A 219 -1.04 -4.32 3.10
N GLY A 220 -1.97 -3.96 4.01
CA GLY A 220 -1.83 -2.76 4.84
C GLY A 220 -1.36 -3.01 6.28
N GLY A 221 -1.52 -4.25 6.79
CA GLY A 221 -0.88 -4.71 8.03
C GLY A 221 -1.48 -4.22 9.35
N PHE A 222 -2.54 -3.42 9.36
CA PHE A 222 -3.19 -3.08 10.61
C PHE A 222 -3.78 -4.33 11.27
N CYS A 223 -3.50 -4.51 12.55
CA CYS A 223 -4.02 -5.60 13.37
C CYS A 223 -4.87 -5.05 14.52
N VAL A 224 -5.69 -5.91 15.11
CA VAL A 224 -6.51 -5.63 16.29
C VAL A 224 -5.82 -6.06 17.59
N ARG A 225 -4.62 -6.62 17.50
CA ARG A 225 -3.78 -7.05 18.63
C ARG A 225 -2.43 -6.35 18.61
N ASN A 226 -1.87 -6.12 19.80
CA ASN A 226 -0.57 -5.47 19.96
C ASN A 226 0.58 -6.33 19.43
N ASP A 227 0.47 -7.66 19.53
CA ASP A 227 1.44 -8.63 19.06
C ASP A 227 1.22 -9.08 17.60
N SER A 228 0.35 -8.38 16.87
CA SER A 228 0.00 -8.65 15.47
C SER A 228 -0.57 -10.07 15.30
N MET A 229 0.12 -10.97 14.57
CA MET A 229 -0.33 -12.34 14.33
C MET A 229 0.29 -13.37 15.29
N ALA A 230 1.16 -12.95 16.22
CA ALA A 230 1.90 -13.87 17.09
C ALA A 230 0.98 -14.67 18.02
N SER A 231 -0.06 -14.04 18.59
CA SER A 231 -1.04 -14.70 19.48
C SER A 231 -2.09 -15.54 18.75
N TYR A 232 -2.21 -15.42 17.42
CA TYR A 232 -3.11 -16.28 16.65
C TYR A 232 -2.46 -17.63 16.35
N GLY A 233 -3.25 -18.70 16.42
CA GLY A 233 -2.76 -20.06 16.15
C GLY A 233 -2.22 -20.26 14.73
N ALA A 234 -1.42 -21.30 14.54
CA ALA A 234 -0.76 -21.62 13.28
C ALA A 234 -1.71 -21.70 12.07
N TYR A 235 -2.98 -22.10 12.29
CA TYR A 235 -3.99 -22.11 11.22
C TYR A 235 -4.24 -20.71 10.67
N ALA A 236 -4.51 -19.74 11.55
CA ALA A 236 -4.78 -18.34 11.14
C ALA A 236 -3.56 -17.72 10.47
N GLN A 237 -2.36 -17.98 11.02
CA GLN A 237 -1.10 -17.54 10.43
C GLN A 237 -0.90 -18.14 9.02
N ASN A 238 -1.18 -19.42 8.81
CA ASN A 238 -1.07 -20.06 7.50
C ASN A 238 -2.08 -19.52 6.48
N VAL A 239 -3.34 -19.32 6.89
CA VAL A 239 -4.35 -18.69 6.02
C VAL A 239 -3.87 -17.29 5.62
N THR A 240 -3.42 -16.49 6.57
CA THR A 240 -2.93 -15.13 6.32
C THR A 240 -1.69 -15.15 5.41
N LEU A 241 -0.74 -16.06 5.63
CA LEU A 241 0.44 -16.26 4.78
C LEU A 241 0.07 -16.53 3.32
N ILE A 242 -0.91 -17.41 3.09
CA ILE A 242 -1.38 -17.72 1.73
C ILE A 242 -1.97 -16.46 1.07
N PHE A 243 -2.82 -15.72 1.77
CA PHE A 243 -3.44 -14.51 1.21
C PHE A 243 -2.44 -13.37 1.02
N MET A 244 -1.48 -13.15 1.92
CA MET A 244 -0.36 -12.22 1.69
C MET A 244 0.41 -12.59 0.42
N THR A 245 0.69 -13.89 0.21
CA THR A 245 1.37 -14.36 -1.00
C THR A 245 0.54 -14.08 -2.25
N LEU A 246 -0.76 -14.39 -2.23
CA LEU A 246 -1.65 -14.13 -3.36
C LEU A 246 -1.75 -12.63 -3.67
N CYS A 247 -1.90 -11.78 -2.65
CA CYS A 247 -1.99 -10.31 -2.82
C CYS A 247 -0.66 -9.67 -3.25
N SER A 248 0.48 -10.36 -3.05
CA SER A 248 1.78 -9.97 -3.60
C SER A 248 1.92 -10.23 -5.09
N MET A 249 1.09 -11.08 -5.66
CA MET A 249 1.11 -11.40 -7.08
C MET A 249 0.34 -10.35 -7.88
N SER A 250 0.70 -10.21 -9.15
CA SER A 250 -0.03 -9.35 -10.08
C SER A 250 -1.48 -9.79 -10.24
N PHE A 251 -2.43 -8.86 -10.06
CA PHE A 251 -3.85 -9.14 -10.29
C PHE A 251 -4.16 -9.62 -11.71
N SER A 252 -3.31 -9.28 -12.70
CA SER A 252 -3.41 -9.80 -14.06
C SER A 252 -3.22 -11.32 -14.16
N LEU A 253 -2.47 -11.92 -13.23
CA LEU A 253 -2.32 -13.39 -13.18
C LEU A 253 -3.62 -14.08 -12.76
N PHE A 254 -4.41 -13.48 -11.86
CA PHE A 254 -5.73 -14.02 -11.50
C PHE A 254 -6.70 -13.98 -12.69
N TYR A 255 -6.61 -12.90 -13.49
CA TYR A 255 -7.34 -12.87 -14.76
C TYR A 255 -6.95 -14.03 -15.69
N CYS A 256 -5.65 -14.32 -15.83
CA CYS A 256 -5.17 -15.45 -16.61
C CYS A 256 -5.64 -16.81 -16.05
N VAL A 257 -5.75 -16.96 -14.74
CA VAL A 257 -6.33 -18.16 -14.10
C VAL A 257 -7.80 -18.30 -14.47
N LEU A 258 -8.59 -17.23 -14.33
CA LEU A 258 -10.02 -17.24 -14.69
C LEU A 258 -10.27 -17.46 -16.19
N ALA A 259 -9.34 -16.97 -17.03
CA ALA A 259 -9.37 -17.18 -18.48
C ALA A 259 -8.79 -18.52 -18.93
N LEU A 260 -8.32 -19.38 -17.98
CA LEU A 260 -7.64 -20.65 -18.23
C LEU A 260 -6.37 -20.54 -19.10
N GLU A 261 -5.72 -19.37 -19.09
CA GLU A 261 -4.49 -19.08 -19.85
C GLU A 261 -3.22 -19.49 -19.07
N PHE A 262 -3.12 -20.72 -18.61
CA PHE A 262 -2.01 -21.22 -17.78
C PHE A 262 -0.61 -21.10 -18.44
N LEU A 263 -0.55 -21.09 -19.78
CA LEU A 263 0.71 -20.90 -20.51
C LEU A 263 1.30 -19.50 -20.27
N ARG A 264 0.48 -18.46 -20.11
CA ARG A 264 0.96 -17.11 -19.77
C ARG A 264 1.55 -17.07 -18.37
N ILE A 265 0.90 -17.74 -17.41
CA ILE A 265 1.40 -17.82 -16.02
C ILE A 265 2.78 -18.50 -16.00
N ARG A 266 2.93 -19.64 -16.68
CA ARG A 266 4.23 -20.34 -16.75
C ARG A 266 5.33 -19.55 -17.46
N ARG A 267 4.99 -18.63 -18.37
CA ARG A 267 5.95 -17.81 -19.12
C ARG A 267 6.34 -16.53 -18.35
N SER A 268 5.62 -16.13 -17.31
CA SER A 268 5.96 -14.95 -16.53
C SER A 268 7.32 -15.12 -15.84
N ARG A 269 8.26 -14.27 -16.23
CA ARG A 269 9.60 -14.20 -15.62
C ARG A 269 9.52 -13.51 -14.27
N GLU A 270 8.64 -12.50 -14.13
CA GLU A 270 8.44 -11.80 -12.88
C GLU A 270 7.97 -12.76 -11.78
N LEU A 271 6.98 -13.63 -12.05
CA LEU A 271 6.51 -14.63 -11.09
C LEU A 271 7.62 -15.61 -10.68
N ARG A 272 8.40 -16.10 -11.65
CA ARG A 272 9.53 -17.00 -11.33
C ARG A 272 10.58 -16.32 -10.48
N THR A 273 10.93 -15.07 -10.81
CA THR A 273 11.89 -14.28 -10.03
C THR A 273 11.35 -14.03 -8.62
N PHE A 274 10.05 -13.72 -8.47
CA PHE A 274 9.40 -13.56 -7.17
C PHE A 274 9.55 -14.82 -6.31
N VAL A 275 9.22 -16.00 -6.86
CA VAL A 275 9.35 -17.27 -6.14
C VAL A 275 10.82 -17.56 -5.78
N ILE A 276 11.76 -17.31 -6.69
CA ILE A 276 13.20 -17.53 -6.43
C ILE A 276 13.68 -16.60 -5.31
N VAL A 277 13.31 -15.32 -5.32
CA VAL A 277 13.69 -14.36 -4.28
C VAL A 277 13.11 -14.77 -2.93
N VAL A 278 11.82 -15.09 -2.86
CA VAL A 278 11.15 -15.52 -1.63
C VAL A 278 11.82 -16.77 -1.05
N LEU A 279 11.98 -17.82 -1.86
CA LEU A 279 12.58 -19.07 -1.39
C LEU A 279 14.07 -18.92 -1.07
N GLY A 280 14.81 -18.13 -1.85
CA GLY A 280 16.23 -17.87 -1.61
C GLY A 280 16.46 -17.12 -0.29
N VAL A 281 15.70 -16.05 -0.06
CA VAL A 281 15.81 -15.29 1.20
C VAL A 281 15.32 -16.13 2.38
N ALA A 282 14.20 -16.86 2.24
CA ALA A 282 13.72 -17.75 3.29
C ALA A 282 14.74 -18.84 3.66
N LEU A 283 15.44 -19.41 2.66
CA LEU A 283 16.51 -20.36 2.90
C LEU A 283 17.68 -19.75 3.68
N LEU A 284 18.15 -18.57 3.26
CA LEU A 284 19.27 -17.87 3.93
C LEU A 284 18.91 -17.49 5.37
N MET A 285 17.70 -16.96 5.59
CA MET A 285 17.20 -16.65 6.93
C MET A 285 17.03 -17.91 7.78
N GLY A 286 16.51 -18.98 7.19
CA GLY A 286 16.34 -20.27 7.87
C GLY A 286 17.65 -20.88 8.32
N ILE A 287 18.72 -20.78 7.53
CA ILE A 287 20.07 -21.23 7.91
C ILE A 287 20.61 -20.42 9.07
N ASP A 288 20.49 -19.07 9.04
CA ASP A 288 20.98 -18.17 10.10
C ASP A 288 20.25 -18.40 11.42
N THR A 289 18.95 -18.70 11.37
CA THR A 289 18.12 -18.86 12.56
C THR A 289 17.88 -20.31 13.00
N ALA A 290 18.44 -21.28 12.29
CA ALA A 290 18.20 -22.72 12.52
C ALA A 290 18.46 -23.16 13.97
N SER A 291 19.47 -22.57 14.62
CA SER A 291 19.82 -22.90 16.02
C SER A 291 18.85 -22.30 17.06
N LYS A 292 18.01 -21.34 16.66
CA LYS A 292 17.10 -20.64 17.57
C LYS A 292 15.72 -21.30 17.66
N PHE A 293 15.33 -22.09 16.68
CA PHE A 293 14.04 -22.80 16.65
C PHE A 293 14.15 -24.19 17.24
N THR A 294 13.10 -24.61 17.93
CA THR A 294 13.00 -25.95 18.52
C THR A 294 12.68 -27.04 17.49
N SER A 295 12.02 -26.64 16.40
CA SER A 295 11.60 -27.52 15.30
C SER A 295 11.93 -26.89 13.95
N VAL A 296 12.36 -27.72 13.01
CA VAL A 296 12.56 -27.29 11.60
C VAL A 296 11.27 -26.78 10.98
N ALA A 297 10.12 -27.39 11.32
CA ALA A 297 8.82 -26.95 10.82
C ALA A 297 8.46 -25.54 11.29
N ASP A 298 8.69 -25.23 12.58
CA ASP A 298 8.46 -23.89 13.14
C ASP A 298 9.40 -22.86 12.48
N GLY A 299 10.68 -23.25 12.32
CA GLY A 299 11.66 -22.41 11.64
C GLY A 299 11.24 -22.04 10.21
N VAL A 300 10.81 -23.02 9.43
CA VAL A 300 10.33 -22.78 8.06
C VAL A 300 9.06 -21.94 8.06
N HIS A 301 8.11 -22.20 8.97
CA HIS A 301 6.86 -21.47 9.07
C HIS A 301 7.10 -19.97 9.36
N HIS A 302 7.81 -19.64 10.44
CA HIS A 302 8.04 -18.25 10.85
C HIS A 302 8.94 -17.49 9.86
N THR A 303 9.93 -18.17 9.28
CA THR A 303 10.81 -17.57 8.26
C THR A 303 10.03 -17.24 6.99
N LEU A 304 9.23 -18.18 6.46
CA LEU A 304 8.38 -17.90 5.30
C LEU A 304 7.34 -16.83 5.59
N PHE A 305 6.73 -16.86 6.77
CA PHE A 305 5.78 -15.84 7.20
C PHE A 305 6.41 -14.45 7.16
N GLN A 306 7.59 -14.29 7.75
CA GLN A 306 8.27 -13.00 7.83
C GLN A 306 8.72 -12.51 6.44
N VAL A 307 9.30 -13.40 5.61
CA VAL A 307 9.70 -13.06 4.23
C VAL A 307 8.52 -12.60 3.39
N ILE A 308 7.42 -13.35 3.43
CA ILE A 308 6.20 -12.99 2.67
C ILE A 308 5.56 -11.72 3.24
N SER A 309 5.51 -11.57 4.56
CA SER A 309 4.97 -10.38 5.22
C SER A 309 5.69 -9.11 4.75
N ILE A 310 7.01 -9.14 4.69
CA ILE A 310 7.81 -7.99 4.30
C ILE A 310 7.77 -7.73 2.79
N ILE A 311 7.95 -8.77 1.95
CA ILE A 311 7.96 -8.57 0.49
C ILE A 311 6.57 -8.18 -0.03
N SER A 312 5.49 -8.61 0.64
CA SER A 312 4.12 -8.20 0.32
C SER A 312 3.81 -6.77 0.75
N THR A 313 4.67 -6.19 1.59
CA THR A 313 4.44 -4.92 2.29
C THR A 313 3.27 -4.94 3.28
N THR A 314 2.86 -6.13 3.74
CA THR A 314 1.79 -6.27 4.74
C THR A 314 2.28 -6.02 6.17
N CYS A 315 3.52 -6.40 6.48
CA CYS A 315 4.17 -6.16 7.77
C CYS A 315 3.54 -6.85 8.99
N TYR A 316 2.82 -7.95 8.81
CA TYR A 316 2.41 -8.76 9.95
C TYR A 316 3.60 -9.49 10.58
N VAL A 317 3.55 -9.68 11.90
CA VAL A 317 4.60 -10.32 12.69
C VAL A 317 4.05 -11.59 13.32
N SER A 318 4.74 -12.71 13.16
CA SER A 318 4.38 -14.01 13.75
C SER A 318 5.23 -14.39 14.96
N ILE A 319 6.34 -13.69 15.17
CA ILE A 319 7.27 -13.86 16.28
C ILE A 319 7.92 -12.51 16.58
N ASP A 320 8.34 -12.30 17.83
CA ASP A 320 8.98 -11.06 18.26
C ASP A 320 10.19 -10.69 17.36
N ALA A 321 10.28 -9.41 17.04
CA ALA A 321 11.32 -8.90 16.14
C ALA A 321 12.74 -9.04 16.69
N SER A 322 12.91 -9.02 18.02
CA SER A 322 14.20 -9.24 18.70
C SER A 322 14.80 -10.62 18.44
N PHE A 323 13.99 -11.55 17.96
CA PHE A 323 14.44 -12.89 17.57
C PHE A 323 15.40 -12.88 16.37
N TRP A 324 15.26 -11.90 15.47
CA TRP A 324 16.00 -11.86 14.21
C TRP A 324 17.41 -11.30 14.37
N SER A 325 18.37 -11.88 13.67
CA SER A 325 19.75 -11.40 13.64
C SER A 325 19.90 -10.12 12.80
N PRO A 326 20.96 -9.32 12.98
CA PRO A 326 21.24 -8.17 12.11
C PRO A 326 21.35 -8.54 10.62
N PHE A 327 21.82 -9.76 10.30
CA PHE A 327 21.88 -10.27 8.93
C PHE A 327 20.47 -10.43 8.34
N VAL A 328 19.56 -11.04 9.11
CA VAL A 328 18.15 -11.20 8.70
C VAL A 328 17.49 -9.84 8.49
N LEU A 329 17.74 -8.88 9.39
CA LEU A 329 17.20 -7.52 9.29
C LEU A 329 17.66 -6.81 8.01
N ALA A 330 18.94 -6.96 7.65
CA ALA A 330 19.46 -6.42 6.40
C ALA A 330 18.78 -7.07 5.18
N MET A 331 18.55 -8.40 5.19
CA MET A 331 17.81 -9.09 4.14
C MET A 331 16.37 -8.58 4.03
N LEU A 332 15.67 -8.40 5.15
CA LEU A 332 14.31 -7.86 5.19
C LEU A 332 14.27 -6.42 4.64
N THR A 333 15.25 -5.58 4.97
CA THR A 333 15.35 -4.21 4.41
C THR A 333 15.50 -4.22 2.88
N VAL A 334 16.28 -5.15 2.32
CA VAL A 334 16.38 -5.32 0.87
C VAL A 334 15.02 -5.74 0.26
N LEU A 335 14.28 -6.61 0.95
CA LEU A 335 12.93 -7.01 0.50
C LEU A 335 11.93 -5.85 0.57
N MET A 336 12.01 -4.95 1.59
CA MET A 336 11.18 -3.74 1.65
C MET A 336 11.37 -2.86 0.43
N ILE A 337 12.64 -2.63 0.02
CA ILE A 337 12.97 -1.83 -1.17
C ILE A 337 12.45 -2.53 -2.42
N THR A 338 12.67 -3.84 -2.53
CA THR A 338 12.29 -4.62 -3.71
C THR A 338 10.78 -4.61 -3.92
N GLY A 339 10.01 -4.87 -2.86
CA GLY A 339 8.56 -4.95 -2.91
C GLY A 339 8.00 -6.15 -3.70
N PRO A 340 6.68 -6.25 -3.82
CA PRO A 340 6.00 -7.34 -4.50
C PRO A 340 5.96 -7.16 -6.02
N MET A 341 5.23 -8.04 -6.72
CA MET A 341 5.07 -7.97 -8.17
C MET A 341 4.32 -6.71 -8.61
N SER A 342 4.60 -6.25 -9.82
CA SER A 342 3.90 -5.14 -10.45
C SER A 342 2.43 -5.47 -10.67
N GLY A 343 1.53 -4.52 -10.35
CA GLY A 343 0.09 -4.75 -10.40
C GLY A 343 -0.47 -5.58 -9.25
N SER A 344 0.23 -5.66 -8.12
CA SER A 344 -0.24 -6.11 -6.81
C SER A 344 -0.70 -4.92 -5.96
N THR A 345 -1.34 -5.17 -4.82
CA THR A 345 -1.79 -4.15 -3.86
C THR A 345 -0.66 -3.50 -3.06
N GLY A 346 0.48 -4.18 -2.92
CA GLY A 346 1.59 -3.71 -2.09
C GLY A 346 2.35 -2.50 -2.63
N GLY A 347 3.17 -1.89 -1.78
CA GLY A 347 4.04 -0.76 -2.07
C GLY A 347 5.41 -1.16 -2.64
N GLY A 348 6.46 -0.41 -2.27
CA GLY A 348 7.83 -0.64 -2.68
C GLY A 348 8.12 -0.30 -4.14
N MET A 349 9.38 -0.50 -4.54
CA MET A 349 9.85 -0.18 -5.90
C MET A 349 9.22 -1.08 -6.97
N LYS A 350 8.66 -2.23 -6.60
CA LYS A 350 8.16 -3.32 -7.44
C LYS A 350 9.25 -4.16 -8.10
N LEU A 351 9.08 -5.47 -8.03
CA LEU A 351 10.06 -6.44 -8.54
C LEU A 351 10.38 -6.24 -10.03
N SER A 352 9.40 -5.89 -10.86
CA SER A 352 9.63 -5.64 -12.29
C SER A 352 10.59 -4.50 -12.55
N ARG A 353 10.53 -3.41 -11.77
CA ARG A 353 11.48 -2.29 -11.89
C ARG A 353 12.89 -2.70 -11.45
N VAL A 354 13.00 -3.45 -10.36
CA VAL A 354 14.31 -4.00 -9.93
C VAL A 354 14.92 -4.89 -11.01
N MET A 355 14.11 -5.73 -11.67
CA MET A 355 14.56 -6.54 -12.81
C MET A 355 15.01 -5.69 -14.00
N ILE A 356 14.30 -4.60 -14.33
CA ILE A 356 14.68 -3.68 -15.40
C ILE A 356 15.98 -2.97 -15.04
N LEU A 357 16.15 -2.46 -13.82
CA LEU A 357 17.37 -1.81 -13.35
C LEU A 357 18.58 -2.75 -13.43
N ALA A 358 18.45 -4.00 -12.95
CA ALA A 358 19.52 -4.99 -13.03
C ALA A 358 19.93 -5.28 -14.49
N LYS A 359 18.95 -5.38 -15.41
CA LYS A 359 19.22 -5.58 -16.83
C LYS A 359 19.80 -4.34 -17.51
N SER A 360 19.37 -3.13 -17.12
CA SER A 360 19.95 -1.88 -17.62
C SER A 360 21.41 -1.73 -17.18
N THR A 361 21.72 -2.02 -15.92
CA THR A 361 23.08 -2.05 -15.41
C THR A 361 23.94 -3.07 -16.17
N TYR A 362 23.43 -4.30 -16.35
CA TYR A 362 24.14 -5.31 -17.15
C TYR A 362 24.39 -4.84 -18.59
N ARG A 363 23.39 -4.21 -19.23
CA ARG A 363 23.49 -3.62 -20.57
C ARG A 363 24.57 -2.54 -20.63
N ALA A 364 24.66 -1.68 -19.64
CA ALA A 364 25.67 -0.63 -19.55
C ALA A 364 27.10 -1.23 -19.49
N ILE A 365 27.28 -2.26 -18.64
CA ILE A 365 28.55 -3.00 -18.55
C ILE A 365 28.89 -3.69 -19.88
N ALA A 366 27.92 -4.38 -20.50
CA ALA A 366 28.15 -5.06 -21.78
C ALA A 366 28.53 -4.10 -22.91
N ARG A 367 27.92 -2.91 -22.96
CA ARG A 367 28.31 -1.86 -23.93
C ARG A 367 29.70 -1.30 -23.71
N THR A 368 30.19 -1.28 -22.47
CA THR A 368 31.57 -0.88 -22.18
C THR A 368 32.57 -1.89 -22.77
N VAL A 369 32.25 -3.18 -22.77
CA VAL A 369 33.07 -4.25 -23.31
C VAL A 369 32.92 -4.38 -24.83
N THR A 370 31.69 -4.24 -25.33
CA THR A 370 31.36 -4.37 -26.77
C THR A 370 30.51 -3.17 -27.23
N PRO A 371 31.14 -2.01 -27.56
CA PRO A 371 30.44 -0.74 -27.80
C PRO A 371 29.41 -0.78 -28.95
N ASN A 372 29.64 -1.61 -29.96
CA ASN A 372 28.78 -1.69 -31.14
C ASN A 372 27.62 -2.73 -31.00
N SER A 373 27.51 -3.37 -29.85
CA SER A 373 26.45 -4.37 -29.62
C SER A 373 25.12 -3.71 -29.22
N VAL A 374 24.03 -4.19 -29.82
CA VAL A 374 22.66 -3.76 -29.47
C VAL A 374 22.10 -4.76 -28.48
N HIS A 375 21.96 -4.33 -27.23
CA HIS A 375 21.32 -5.12 -26.15
C HIS A 375 19.94 -4.57 -25.83
N LEU A 376 18.89 -5.28 -26.26
CA LEU A 376 17.50 -4.95 -25.92
C LEU A 376 17.12 -5.56 -24.57
N ILE A 377 16.42 -4.78 -23.75
CA ILE A 377 15.89 -5.26 -22.46
C ILE A 377 14.54 -5.94 -22.72
N HIS A 378 14.41 -7.20 -22.29
CA HIS A 378 13.18 -7.98 -22.43
C HIS A 378 12.58 -8.28 -21.05
N LEU A 379 11.29 -8.07 -20.89
CA LEU A 379 10.50 -8.49 -19.71
C LEU A 379 9.33 -9.34 -20.21
N ASP A 380 9.14 -10.53 -19.65
CA ASP A 380 8.09 -11.50 -20.03
C ASP A 380 8.03 -11.83 -21.54
N GLY A 381 9.19 -11.77 -22.22
CA GLY A 381 9.29 -12.05 -23.66
C GLY A 381 9.05 -10.85 -24.57
N GLU A 382 8.68 -9.69 -24.02
CA GLU A 382 8.49 -8.46 -24.76
C GLU A 382 9.67 -7.51 -24.59
N ILE A 383 9.94 -6.69 -25.61
CA ILE A 383 10.96 -5.64 -25.56
C ILE A 383 10.42 -4.48 -24.71
N VAL A 384 11.21 -4.04 -23.76
CA VAL A 384 10.90 -2.84 -22.94
C VAL A 384 11.39 -1.61 -23.72
N GLU A 385 10.48 -0.68 -23.94
CA GLU A 385 10.77 0.60 -24.62
C GLU A 385 11.80 1.42 -23.83
N GLU A 386 12.69 2.13 -24.49
CA GLU A 386 13.76 2.94 -23.88
C GLU A 386 13.19 4.03 -22.95
N ASP A 387 12.05 4.63 -23.32
CA ASP A 387 11.36 5.61 -22.48
C ASP A 387 10.92 5.00 -21.13
N THR A 388 10.49 3.74 -21.14
CA THR A 388 10.14 3.00 -19.91
C THR A 388 11.38 2.71 -19.08
N VAL A 389 12.50 2.34 -19.70
CA VAL A 389 13.77 2.09 -18.99
C VAL A 389 14.25 3.38 -18.31
N SER A 390 14.28 4.49 -19.06
CA SER A 390 14.65 5.81 -18.53
C SER A 390 13.74 6.28 -17.40
N ALA A 391 12.42 6.05 -17.51
CA ALA A 391 11.46 6.36 -16.45
C ALA A 391 11.73 5.54 -15.18
N VAL A 392 12.06 4.25 -15.30
CA VAL A 392 12.41 3.38 -14.16
C VAL A 392 13.72 3.82 -13.50
N GLU A 393 14.74 4.20 -14.28
CA GLU A 393 15.99 4.75 -13.76
C GLU A 393 15.77 6.06 -13.00
N SER A 394 14.98 6.97 -13.56
CA SER A 394 14.59 8.24 -12.91
C SER A 394 13.79 8.00 -11.61
N PHE A 395 12.90 7.03 -11.62
CA PHE A 395 12.16 6.63 -10.42
C PHE A 395 13.08 6.12 -9.31
N ALA A 396 14.05 5.27 -9.65
CA ALA A 396 15.01 4.74 -8.67
C ALA A 396 15.87 5.86 -8.06
N ILE A 397 16.34 6.79 -8.88
CA ILE A 397 17.09 7.97 -8.39
C ILE A 397 16.23 8.79 -7.44
N ALA A 398 14.99 9.11 -7.82
CA ALA A 398 14.07 9.88 -6.98
C ALA A 398 13.74 9.15 -5.66
N TYR A 399 13.57 7.82 -5.72
CA TYR A 399 13.35 6.99 -4.54
C TYR A 399 14.50 7.09 -3.53
N PHE A 400 15.74 6.86 -3.97
CA PHE A 400 16.90 6.94 -3.07
C PHE A 400 17.20 8.36 -2.60
N MET A 401 16.94 9.37 -3.42
CA MET A 401 17.02 10.77 -2.98
C MET A 401 16.00 11.07 -1.87
N ALA A 402 14.76 10.62 -2.00
CA ALA A 402 13.75 10.77 -0.97
C ALA A 402 14.19 10.10 0.34
N VAL A 403 14.68 8.84 0.29
CA VAL A 403 15.20 8.14 1.47
C VAL A 403 16.30 8.94 2.17
N ILE A 404 17.27 9.47 1.42
CA ILE A 404 18.36 10.24 2.01
C ILE A 404 17.86 11.54 2.63
N LEU A 405 17.00 12.29 1.94
CA LEU A 405 16.46 13.56 2.42
C LEU A 405 15.64 13.35 3.70
N THR A 406 14.77 12.33 3.72
CA THR A 406 13.99 11.98 4.91
C THR A 406 14.88 11.56 6.06
N ALA A 407 15.88 10.70 5.84
CA ALA A 407 16.81 10.28 6.88
C ALA A 407 17.57 11.48 7.50
N VAL A 408 17.97 12.47 6.68
CA VAL A 408 18.60 13.71 7.16
C VAL A 408 17.64 14.52 8.04
N VAL A 409 16.37 14.68 7.62
CA VAL A 409 15.38 15.41 8.43
C VAL A 409 15.09 14.71 9.75
N LEU A 410 14.97 13.37 9.72
CA LEU A 410 14.76 12.58 10.94
C LEU A 410 15.96 12.65 11.88
N SER A 411 17.17 12.70 11.35
CA SER A 411 18.41 12.83 12.16
C SER A 411 18.51 14.19 12.85
N ILE A 412 18.01 15.28 12.24
CA ILE A 412 17.90 16.59 12.90
C ILE A 412 17.01 16.50 14.16
N ASN A 413 16.05 15.59 14.15
CA ASN A 413 15.13 15.35 15.26
C ASN A 413 15.60 14.27 16.24
N GLY A 414 16.86 13.86 16.17
CA GLY A 414 17.53 13.01 17.15
C GLY A 414 17.54 11.51 16.83
N LEU A 415 17.02 11.07 15.69
CA LEU A 415 17.15 9.66 15.28
C LEU A 415 18.57 9.39 14.76
N SER A 416 19.06 8.16 14.96
CA SER A 416 20.28 7.71 14.30
C SER A 416 20.08 7.70 12.77
N ILE A 417 21.15 7.87 11.99
CA ILE A 417 21.06 7.83 10.51
C ILE A 417 20.49 6.47 10.06
N GLY A 418 20.88 5.37 10.72
CA GLY A 418 20.39 4.03 10.40
C GLY A 418 18.88 3.89 10.61
N ASP A 419 18.39 4.33 11.77
CA ASP A 419 16.95 4.29 12.09
C ASP A 419 16.17 5.25 11.18
N GLY A 420 16.74 6.43 10.90
CA GLY A 420 16.15 7.39 9.93
C GLY A 420 16.03 6.82 8.52
N MET A 421 17.06 6.11 8.04
CA MET A 421 17.01 5.42 6.73
C MET A 421 15.99 4.29 6.72
N LEU A 422 15.93 3.48 7.79
CA LEU A 422 14.97 2.38 7.90
C LEU A 422 13.53 2.91 7.93
N ALA A 423 13.27 3.97 8.71
CA ALA A 423 11.98 4.63 8.77
C ALA A 423 11.57 5.23 7.40
N ALA A 424 12.51 5.87 6.69
CA ALA A 424 12.28 6.42 5.36
C ALA A 424 11.97 5.31 4.34
N ILE A 425 12.75 4.23 4.32
CA ILE A 425 12.52 3.07 3.43
C ILE A 425 11.16 2.44 3.74
N SER A 426 10.84 2.23 5.00
CA SER A 426 9.58 1.64 5.44
C SER A 426 8.37 2.49 5.02
N SER A 427 8.42 3.81 5.23
CA SER A 427 7.34 4.72 4.86
C SER A 427 7.20 4.85 3.35
N LEU A 428 8.32 5.01 2.62
CA LEU A 428 8.32 5.15 1.17
C LEU A 428 7.96 3.84 0.44
N SER A 429 8.23 2.69 1.05
CA SER A 429 7.79 1.39 0.53
C SER A 429 6.39 0.98 1.01
N ASN A 430 5.74 1.78 1.85
CA ASN A 430 4.45 1.48 2.47
C ASN A 430 4.45 0.11 3.19
N VAL A 431 5.45 -0.14 4.02
CA VAL A 431 5.63 -1.41 4.77
C VAL A 431 5.22 -1.26 6.23
N GLY A 432 5.45 -0.09 6.85
CA GLY A 432 5.10 0.17 8.25
C GLY A 432 6.00 -0.50 9.28
N TYR A 433 7.17 -0.96 8.89
CA TYR A 433 8.10 -1.71 9.74
C TYR A 433 9.23 -0.83 10.25
N GLY A 434 9.42 -0.82 11.60
CA GLY A 434 10.65 -0.43 12.27
C GLY A 434 11.16 1.01 12.18
N ILE A 435 11.05 1.78 13.28
CA ILE A 435 11.94 2.95 13.49
C ILE A 435 13.14 2.57 14.37
N ASP A 436 12.99 1.59 15.26
CA ASP A 436 14.06 1.14 16.14
C ASP A 436 14.68 -0.15 15.60
N SER A 437 15.96 -0.09 15.27
CA SER A 437 16.75 -1.25 14.84
C SER A 437 16.79 -2.39 15.87
N ASN A 438 16.50 -2.09 17.15
CA ASN A 438 16.49 -3.09 18.22
C ASN A 438 15.12 -3.71 18.45
N THR A 439 14.02 -3.00 18.17
CA THR A 439 12.67 -3.46 18.49
C THR A 439 11.79 -3.69 17.24
N PHE A 440 12.21 -3.18 16.08
CA PHE A 440 11.45 -3.28 14.82
C PHE A 440 9.97 -2.85 14.89
N THR A 441 9.60 -2.16 15.95
CA THR A 441 8.31 -1.53 16.11
C THR A 441 8.44 -0.05 15.81
N MET A 442 7.58 0.47 14.95
CA MET A 442 7.53 1.90 14.69
C MET A 442 6.89 2.60 15.89
N GLY A 443 7.65 2.91 16.93
CA GLY A 443 7.24 3.83 17.99
C GLY A 443 7.13 5.24 17.45
N VAL A 444 6.06 5.53 16.66
CA VAL A 444 5.86 6.84 16.01
C VAL A 444 5.30 7.86 16.98
N SER A 445 4.68 7.42 18.08
CA SER A 445 4.05 8.29 19.08
C SER A 445 5.02 9.34 19.63
N GLY A 446 6.27 8.95 19.89
CA GLY A 446 7.34 9.83 20.41
C GLY A 446 7.96 10.80 19.40
N LEU A 447 7.65 10.71 18.10
CA LEU A 447 8.22 11.61 17.10
C LEU A 447 7.59 13.00 17.15
N ASN A 448 8.40 14.02 16.81
CA ASN A 448 7.88 15.36 16.67
C ASN A 448 7.04 15.54 15.40
N ILE A 449 6.29 16.65 15.32
CA ILE A 449 5.36 16.94 14.22
C ILE A 449 6.06 17.02 12.85
N ILE A 450 7.32 17.46 12.79
CA ILE A 450 8.08 17.58 11.53
C ILE A 450 8.42 16.18 11.01
N SER A 451 8.91 15.30 11.89
CA SER A 451 9.20 13.90 11.55
C SER A 451 7.95 13.18 11.04
N LYS A 452 6.83 13.33 11.76
CA LYS A 452 5.53 12.75 11.35
C LYS A 452 5.08 13.28 9.99
N ALA A 453 5.20 14.59 9.74
CA ALA A 453 4.82 15.19 8.45
C ALA A 453 5.67 14.68 7.28
N VAL A 454 6.98 14.52 7.48
CA VAL A 454 7.88 13.99 6.44
C VAL A 454 7.57 12.52 6.14
N LEU A 455 7.35 11.69 7.18
CA LEU A 455 6.96 10.29 6.99
C LEU A 455 5.59 10.18 6.29
N CYS A 456 4.61 11.03 6.63
CA CYS A 456 3.34 11.11 5.92
C CYS A 456 3.53 11.44 4.43
N PHE A 457 4.45 12.35 4.12
CA PHE A 457 4.76 12.69 2.74
C PHE A 457 5.40 11.51 2.00
N ASP A 458 6.31 10.78 2.64
CA ASP A 458 6.90 9.56 2.08
C ASP A 458 5.86 8.47 1.83
N MET A 459 4.90 8.27 2.74
CA MET A 459 3.79 7.34 2.56
C MET A 459 2.97 7.66 1.30
N PHE A 460 2.70 8.95 1.04
CA PHE A 460 2.05 9.36 -0.20
C PHE A 460 2.93 9.20 -1.43
N LEU A 461 4.23 9.54 -1.33
CA LEU A 461 5.19 9.32 -2.42
C LEU A 461 5.25 7.86 -2.82
N GLY A 462 5.33 6.95 -1.84
CA GLY A 462 5.34 5.51 -2.07
C GLY A 462 4.06 5.03 -2.74
N ARG A 463 2.91 5.38 -2.17
CA ARG A 463 1.60 4.92 -2.65
C ARG A 463 1.25 5.43 -4.05
N LEU A 464 1.59 6.67 -4.36
CA LEU A 464 1.34 7.31 -5.65
C LEU A 464 2.51 7.16 -6.64
N GLU A 465 3.49 6.30 -6.31
CA GLU A 465 4.66 6.04 -7.16
C GLU A 465 5.43 7.32 -7.54
N ILE A 466 5.64 8.21 -6.55
CA ILE A 466 6.48 9.43 -6.55
C ILE A 466 5.97 10.53 -7.49
N PHE A 467 5.88 10.28 -8.80
CA PHE A 467 5.63 11.33 -9.81
C PHE A 467 4.31 12.09 -9.61
N PRO A 468 3.15 11.47 -9.33
CA PRO A 468 1.88 12.19 -9.13
C PRO A 468 1.94 13.20 -7.99
N MET A 469 2.67 12.90 -6.92
CA MET A 469 2.87 13.85 -5.83
C MET A 469 3.83 14.96 -6.20
N LEU A 470 4.96 14.65 -6.86
CA LEU A 470 5.93 15.68 -7.26
C LEU A 470 5.38 16.66 -8.29
N VAL A 471 4.46 16.23 -9.16
CA VAL A 471 3.76 17.11 -10.12
C VAL A 471 3.01 18.24 -9.42
N LEU A 472 2.53 18.05 -8.18
CA LEU A 472 1.90 19.17 -7.42
C LEU A 472 2.85 20.31 -7.13
N PHE A 473 4.14 20.04 -7.00
CA PHE A 473 5.16 21.05 -6.68
C PHE A 473 5.83 21.65 -7.93
N ALA A 474 5.58 21.07 -9.11
CA ALA A 474 6.13 21.61 -10.35
C ALA A 474 5.41 22.92 -10.75
N PRO A 475 6.13 24.06 -10.93
CA PRO A 475 5.51 25.35 -11.31
C PRO A 475 4.71 25.26 -12.60
N GLU A 476 5.13 24.42 -13.55
CA GLU A 476 4.45 24.16 -14.83
C GLU A 476 3.02 23.60 -14.64
N THR A 477 2.79 22.92 -13.52
CA THR A 477 1.46 22.38 -13.16
C THR A 477 0.44 23.49 -12.93
N TRP A 478 0.84 24.65 -12.50
CA TRP A 478 -0.05 25.75 -12.15
C TRP A 478 -0.08 26.89 -13.19
N ARG A 479 0.84 26.86 -14.17
CA ARG A 479 0.81 27.82 -15.29
C ARG A 479 -0.34 27.50 -16.25
N LYS A 480 -1.03 28.54 -16.73
CA LYS A 480 -2.13 28.42 -17.70
C LYS A 480 -1.63 28.05 -19.10
#